data_1a8d2ec64dc1463bdbfcf30944d6c597
#
_entry.id   1a8d2ec64dc1463bdbfcf30944d6c597
#
_cell.length_a   1.000
_cell.length_b   1.000
_cell.length_c   1.000
_cell.angle_alpha   90.00
_cell.angle_beta   90.00
_cell.angle_gamma   90.00
#
_symmetry.space_group_name_H-M   'P 1'
#
loop_
_entity.id
_entity.type
_entity.pdbx_description
1 polymer ?
#
loop_
_entity_poly.entity_id
_entity_poly.type
_entity_poly.pdbx_seq_one_letter_code
_entity_poly.pdbx_strand_id
1 'polypeptide(L)'
;VCNGVACKNQIPGPGAKGVGDTAIRNYNKWAEIRVNMDTLCENGIPDTGVELFGKTFRYPFFAGPVGAVNLHYSDTYTDMTYNDVLVRACAENGIAAFTGDGTNPDVMTMATKAIGAAGGCGVPTIKPWNIDTVKAKMEQAKASGCFAVAMDVDAAGLPFLKNMTPPAGSKSVAELAEIVKLAERPFIVK
;
A
#
# COMPACT_ATOMS: atom_id res chain seq x y z
N VAL A 1 11.72 -14.83 -10.72
CA VAL A 1 12.54 -13.61 -10.82
C VAL A 1 12.04 -12.82 -12.01
N CYS A 2 11.66 -11.55 -11.79
CA CYS A 2 11.27 -10.66 -12.89
C CYS A 2 12.51 -10.41 -13.77
N ASN A 3 12.41 -10.76 -15.05
CA ASN A 3 13.50 -10.53 -16.01
C ASN A 3 13.23 -9.34 -16.95
N GLY A 4 12.12 -8.62 -16.77
CA GLY A 4 11.70 -7.47 -17.59
C GLY A 4 11.27 -7.84 -19.02
N VAL A 5 11.25 -9.12 -19.36
CA VAL A 5 10.99 -9.61 -20.72
C VAL A 5 9.64 -10.31 -20.82
N ALA A 6 9.29 -11.14 -19.84
CA ALA A 6 8.10 -12.00 -19.91
C ALA A 6 6.79 -11.22 -20.04
N CYS A 7 6.66 -10.08 -19.34
CA CYS A 7 5.46 -9.23 -19.42
C CYS A 7 5.50 -8.24 -20.60
N LYS A 8 6.61 -8.10 -21.30
CA LYS A 8 6.82 -7.15 -22.41
C LYS A 8 6.37 -5.71 -22.07
N ASN A 9 6.43 -5.33 -20.80
CA ASN A 9 5.92 -4.05 -20.27
C ASN A 9 4.42 -3.81 -20.51
N GLN A 10 3.66 -4.84 -20.88
CA GLN A 10 2.22 -4.71 -21.14
C GLN A 10 1.40 -4.70 -19.84
N ILE A 11 1.90 -5.37 -18.83
CA ILE A 11 1.31 -5.36 -17.49
C ILE A 11 2.35 -4.75 -16.56
N PRO A 12 2.02 -3.70 -15.79
CA PRO A 12 2.92 -3.21 -14.75
C PRO A 12 3.02 -4.27 -13.66
N GLY A 13 3.84 -5.26 -13.92
CA GLY A 13 4.21 -6.28 -12.94
C GLY A 13 5.18 -5.68 -11.92
N PRO A 14 5.49 -6.41 -10.84
CA PRO A 14 6.42 -5.97 -9.83
C PRO A 14 7.76 -5.53 -10.44
N GLY A 15 8.08 -4.23 -10.38
CA GLY A 15 9.32 -3.65 -10.88
C GLY A 15 9.44 -3.51 -12.40
N ALA A 16 8.33 -3.59 -13.14
CA ALA A 16 8.32 -3.60 -14.62
C ALA A 16 8.22 -2.23 -15.28
N LYS A 17 8.53 -1.15 -14.59
CA LYS A 17 8.58 0.20 -15.19
C LYS A 17 9.98 0.47 -15.75
N GLY A 18 10.06 0.84 -17.02
CA GLY A 18 11.32 1.15 -17.72
C GLY A 18 11.98 -0.07 -18.33
N VAL A 19 13.30 -0.15 -18.27
CA VAL A 19 14.13 -1.19 -18.91
C VAL A 19 14.13 -2.55 -18.18
N GLY A 20 13.37 -2.71 -17.12
CA GLY A 20 13.13 -3.99 -16.48
C GLY A 20 14.16 -4.46 -15.46
N ASP A 21 15.11 -3.62 -15.06
CA ASP A 21 16.11 -3.98 -14.04
C ASP A 21 15.70 -3.63 -12.59
N THR A 22 14.62 -2.87 -12.40
CA THR A 22 14.19 -2.36 -11.09
C THR A 22 13.98 -3.47 -10.07
N ALA A 23 13.32 -4.58 -10.46
CA ALA A 23 13.10 -5.71 -9.57
C ALA A 23 14.41 -6.41 -9.19
N ILE A 24 15.36 -6.50 -10.13
CA ILE A 24 16.69 -7.06 -9.89
C ILE A 24 17.46 -6.17 -8.92
N ARG A 25 17.41 -4.86 -9.10
CA ARG A 25 18.04 -3.89 -8.20
C ARG A 25 17.44 -3.95 -6.80
N ASN A 26 16.12 -4.03 -6.69
CA ASN A 26 15.44 -4.18 -5.39
C ASN A 26 15.89 -5.45 -4.67
N TYR A 27 15.97 -6.56 -5.39
CA TYR A 27 16.48 -7.81 -4.83
C TYR A 27 17.92 -7.69 -4.38
N ASN A 28 18.79 -7.10 -5.21
CA ASN A 28 20.21 -6.92 -4.88
C ASN A 28 20.41 -6.00 -3.67
N LYS A 29 19.54 -4.98 -3.50
CA LYS A 29 19.61 -4.09 -2.33
C LYS A 29 19.35 -4.83 -1.01
N TRP A 30 18.50 -5.84 -0.97
CA TRP A 30 18.36 -6.69 0.20
C TRP A 30 19.66 -7.42 0.55
N ALA A 31 20.45 -7.82 -0.44
CA ALA A 31 21.73 -8.47 -0.22
C ALA A 31 22.82 -7.55 0.37
N GLU A 32 22.65 -6.24 0.31
CA GLU A 32 23.55 -5.26 0.94
C GLU A 32 23.29 -5.09 2.44
N ILE A 33 22.08 -5.44 2.91
CA ILE A 33 21.72 -5.37 4.33
C ILE A 33 22.35 -6.57 5.04
N ARG A 34 23.06 -6.32 6.12
CA ARG A 34 23.70 -7.33 6.94
C ARG A 34 23.09 -7.34 8.32
N VAL A 35 22.86 -8.53 8.85
CA VAL A 35 22.47 -8.73 10.24
C VAL A 35 23.69 -8.51 11.12
N ASN A 36 23.55 -7.63 12.12
CA ASN A 36 24.57 -7.54 13.17
C ASN A 36 24.49 -8.81 14.03
N MET A 37 25.56 -9.58 14.05
CA MET A 37 25.66 -10.75 14.91
C MET A 37 26.39 -10.37 16.20
N ASP A 38 25.77 -10.66 17.31
CA ASP A 38 26.41 -10.60 18.62
C ASP A 38 26.30 -11.98 19.29
N THR A 39 27.43 -12.66 19.40
CA THR A 39 27.50 -14.00 19.97
C THR A 39 27.78 -13.97 21.48
N LEU A 40 28.15 -12.82 22.03
CA LEU A 40 28.43 -12.61 23.43
C LEU A 40 27.33 -11.75 24.08
N CYS A 41 26.11 -12.24 24.03
CA CYS A 41 24.95 -11.58 24.65
C CYS A 41 24.21 -12.53 25.60
N GLU A 42 23.50 -11.96 26.56
CA GLU A 42 22.59 -12.72 27.39
C GLU A 42 21.42 -13.25 26.55
N ASN A 43 21.03 -14.49 26.78
CA ASN A 43 19.85 -15.07 26.14
C ASN A 43 18.59 -14.42 26.74
N GLY A 44 17.74 -13.91 25.89
CA GLY A 44 16.47 -13.29 26.25
C GLY A 44 15.41 -13.51 25.18
N ILE A 45 14.19 -13.18 25.51
CA ILE A 45 13.09 -13.13 24.52
C ILE A 45 13.17 -11.76 23.84
N PRO A 46 13.40 -11.69 22.52
CA PRO A 46 13.49 -10.41 21.83
C PRO A 46 12.13 -9.68 21.87
N ASP A 47 12.16 -8.40 22.18
CA ASP A 47 11.03 -7.52 21.98
C ASP A 47 10.99 -7.11 20.51
N THR A 48 9.93 -7.50 19.80
CA THR A 48 9.70 -7.18 18.41
C THR A 48 8.68 -6.05 18.23
N GLY A 49 8.17 -5.50 19.34
CA GLY A 49 7.18 -4.43 19.32
C GLY A 49 7.71 -3.17 18.64
N VAL A 50 6.86 -2.47 17.94
CA VAL A 50 7.17 -1.17 17.33
C VAL A 50 6.00 -0.22 17.51
N GLU A 51 6.32 1.03 17.86
CA GLU A 51 5.34 2.12 17.84
C GLU A 51 5.47 2.90 16.53
N LEU A 52 4.36 3.05 15.81
CA LEU A 52 4.29 3.83 14.59
C LEU A 52 3.00 4.66 14.56
N PHE A 53 3.14 5.97 14.39
CA PHE A 53 2.02 6.91 14.33
C PHE A 53 1.05 6.80 15.53
N GLY A 54 1.59 6.60 16.72
CA GLY A 54 0.81 6.48 17.96
C GLY A 54 0.07 5.14 18.12
N LYS A 55 0.39 4.14 17.31
CA LYS A 55 -0.08 2.77 17.48
C LYS A 55 1.08 1.82 17.73
N THR A 56 0.89 0.88 18.65
CA THR A 56 1.84 -0.20 18.91
C THR A 56 1.47 -1.44 18.10
N PHE A 57 2.46 -2.00 17.41
CA PHE A 57 2.34 -3.23 16.64
C PHE A 57 3.24 -4.31 17.23
N ARG A 58 2.83 -5.55 17.08
CA ARG A 58 3.58 -6.69 17.60
C ARG A 58 4.89 -6.94 16.86
N TYR A 59 4.94 -6.58 15.58
CA TYR A 59 6.08 -6.80 14.71
C TYR A 59 6.36 -5.58 13.82
N PRO A 60 7.63 -5.32 13.43
CA PRO A 60 8.02 -4.16 12.64
C PRO A 60 7.85 -4.38 11.12
N PHE A 61 6.80 -5.07 10.70
CA PHE A 61 6.46 -5.26 9.29
C PHE A 61 4.94 -5.21 9.09
N PHE A 62 4.53 -4.88 7.87
CA PHE A 62 3.14 -4.69 7.48
C PHE A 62 2.89 -5.33 6.12
N ALA A 63 1.64 -5.73 5.86
CA ALA A 63 1.26 -6.22 4.54
C ALA A 63 1.14 -5.04 3.56
N GLY A 64 1.82 -5.13 2.43
CA GLY A 64 1.75 -4.12 1.36
C GLY A 64 0.44 -4.15 0.58
N PRO A 65 0.07 -3.05 -0.09
CA PRO A 65 -1.14 -2.98 -0.89
C PRO A 65 -1.00 -3.84 -2.15
N VAL A 66 -2.03 -4.61 -2.44
CA VAL A 66 -2.13 -5.43 -3.65
C VAL A 66 -3.41 -5.05 -4.37
N GLY A 67 -3.34 -4.89 -5.68
CA GLY A 67 -4.48 -4.61 -6.54
C GLY A 67 -4.51 -5.52 -7.76
N ALA A 68 -5.65 -5.57 -8.44
CA ALA A 68 -5.93 -6.43 -9.57
C ALA A 68 -5.61 -7.91 -9.26
N VAL A 69 -6.06 -8.37 -8.10
CA VAL A 69 -5.75 -9.68 -7.52
C VAL A 69 -6.13 -10.82 -8.47
N ASN A 70 -7.34 -10.79 -8.99
CA ASN A 70 -7.84 -11.80 -9.91
C ASN A 70 -7.14 -11.76 -11.28
N LEU A 71 -6.62 -10.60 -11.68
CA LEU A 71 -5.88 -10.46 -12.95
C LEU A 71 -4.45 -10.99 -12.84
N HIS A 72 -3.80 -10.80 -11.69
CA HIS A 72 -2.36 -11.05 -11.56
C HIS A 72 -2.02 -12.34 -10.82
N TYR A 73 -2.93 -12.84 -9.98
CA TYR A 73 -2.60 -13.95 -9.07
C TYR A 73 -3.52 -15.15 -9.24
N SER A 74 -4.81 -15.03 -8.97
CA SER A 74 -5.78 -16.13 -9.15
C SER A 74 -7.22 -15.64 -9.03
N ASP A 75 -8.17 -16.47 -9.47
CA ASP A 75 -9.60 -16.19 -9.36
C ASP A 75 -10.18 -16.50 -7.96
N THR A 76 -9.34 -16.90 -7.00
CA THR A 76 -9.78 -17.23 -5.62
C THR A 76 -10.30 -16.00 -4.90
N TYR A 77 -9.71 -14.83 -5.16
CA TYR A 77 -10.09 -13.56 -4.55
C TYR A 77 -10.30 -12.48 -5.59
N THR A 78 -11.27 -11.63 -5.33
CA THR A 78 -11.35 -10.29 -5.94
C THR A 78 -10.58 -9.29 -5.07
N ASP A 79 -10.30 -8.09 -5.58
CA ASP A 79 -9.67 -7.02 -4.78
C ASP A 79 -10.45 -6.73 -3.50
N MET A 80 -11.78 -6.81 -3.56
CA MET A 80 -12.67 -6.56 -2.42
C MET A 80 -12.54 -7.64 -1.35
N THR A 81 -12.67 -8.90 -1.74
CA THR A 81 -12.60 -10.03 -0.79
C THR A 81 -11.19 -10.23 -0.25
N TYR A 82 -10.15 -9.94 -1.06
CA TYR A 82 -8.77 -9.97 -0.61
C TYR A 82 -8.49 -8.94 0.48
N ASN A 83 -8.93 -7.68 0.28
CA ASN A 83 -8.72 -6.63 1.27
C ASN A 83 -9.41 -6.96 2.61
N ASP A 84 -10.61 -7.55 2.59
CA ASP A 84 -11.31 -7.97 3.82
C ASP A 84 -10.51 -9.02 4.59
N VAL A 85 -10.06 -10.07 3.91
CA VAL A 85 -9.25 -11.13 4.53
C VAL A 85 -7.92 -10.60 5.03
N LEU A 86 -7.23 -9.78 4.22
CA LEU A 86 -5.92 -9.26 4.56
C LEU A 86 -5.96 -8.36 5.80
N VAL A 87 -6.87 -7.40 5.84
CA VAL A 87 -7.00 -6.45 6.96
C VAL A 87 -7.30 -7.19 8.26
N ARG A 88 -8.26 -8.13 8.23
CA ARG A 88 -8.63 -8.91 9.40
C ARG A 88 -7.48 -9.76 9.90
N ALA A 89 -6.84 -10.54 9.01
CA ALA A 89 -5.72 -11.38 9.39
C ALA A 89 -4.53 -10.59 9.96
N CYS A 90 -4.22 -9.43 9.38
CA CYS A 90 -3.17 -8.56 9.90
C CYS A 90 -3.52 -8.04 11.30
N ALA A 91 -4.73 -7.53 11.50
CA ALA A 91 -5.17 -7.01 12.78
C ALA A 91 -5.14 -8.09 13.88
N GLU A 92 -5.62 -9.29 13.60
CA GLU A 92 -5.60 -10.44 14.53
C GLU A 92 -4.17 -10.85 14.92
N ASN A 93 -3.20 -10.61 14.05
CA ASN A 93 -1.79 -10.91 14.32
C ASN A 93 -0.97 -9.72 14.83
N GLY A 94 -1.62 -8.60 15.14
CA GLY A 94 -0.98 -7.42 15.74
C GLY A 94 -0.09 -6.63 14.77
N ILE A 95 -0.37 -6.71 13.48
CA ILE A 95 0.23 -5.89 12.42
C ILE A 95 -0.85 -5.18 11.62
N ALA A 96 -0.49 -4.27 10.73
CA ALA A 96 -1.45 -3.60 9.86
C ALA A 96 -1.28 -3.99 8.39
N ALA A 97 -2.37 -3.81 7.62
CA ALA A 97 -2.37 -3.95 6.17
C ALA A 97 -2.49 -2.58 5.50
N PHE A 98 -1.73 -2.39 4.43
CA PHE A 98 -2.04 -1.39 3.42
C PHE A 98 -3.04 -2.00 2.44
N THR A 99 -4.11 -1.29 2.13
CA THR A 99 -5.10 -1.76 1.16
C THR A 99 -4.92 -1.08 -0.19
N GLY A 100 -5.30 -1.76 -1.27
CA GLY A 100 -5.27 -1.18 -2.60
C GLY A 100 -6.45 -0.25 -2.89
N ASP A 101 -6.29 0.59 -3.91
CA ASP A 101 -7.34 1.42 -4.51
C ASP A 101 -7.49 1.01 -5.97
N GLY A 102 -8.53 0.26 -6.28
CA GLY A 102 -8.83 -0.22 -7.63
C GLY A 102 -9.39 0.87 -8.54
N THR A 103 -9.55 0.53 -9.82
CA THR A 103 -10.31 1.34 -10.77
C THR A 103 -11.81 1.24 -10.51
N ASN A 104 -12.25 0.15 -9.86
CA ASN A 104 -13.61 0.02 -9.34
C ASN A 104 -13.69 0.75 -7.98
N PRO A 105 -14.60 1.73 -7.81
CA PRO A 105 -14.75 2.48 -6.55
C PRO A 105 -15.14 1.60 -5.36
N ASP A 106 -15.77 0.45 -5.58
CA ASP A 106 -16.15 -0.48 -4.52
C ASP A 106 -14.94 -1.06 -3.79
N VAL A 107 -13.78 -1.15 -4.45
CA VAL A 107 -12.54 -1.63 -3.82
C VAL A 107 -12.18 -0.76 -2.62
N MET A 108 -12.18 0.56 -2.79
CA MET A 108 -11.89 1.50 -1.68
C MET A 108 -12.97 1.45 -0.60
N THR A 109 -14.24 1.37 -1.00
CA THR A 109 -15.38 1.29 -0.08
C THR A 109 -15.29 0.05 0.80
N MET A 110 -15.01 -1.11 0.22
CA MET A 110 -14.89 -2.37 0.96
C MET A 110 -13.62 -2.40 1.83
N ALA A 111 -12.52 -1.86 1.32
CA ALA A 111 -11.26 -1.77 2.06
C ALA A 111 -11.40 -0.88 3.32
N THR A 112 -12.00 0.29 3.19
CA THR A 112 -12.23 1.19 4.34
C THR A 112 -13.23 0.62 5.33
N LYS A 113 -14.25 -0.12 4.87
CA LYS A 113 -15.18 -0.87 5.73
C LYS A 113 -14.44 -1.95 6.54
N ALA A 114 -13.56 -2.72 5.90
CA ALA A 114 -12.76 -3.74 6.57
C ALA A 114 -11.83 -3.12 7.63
N ILE A 115 -11.17 -2.00 7.30
CA ILE A 115 -10.33 -1.25 8.24
C ILE A 115 -11.15 -0.77 9.44
N GLY A 116 -12.34 -0.22 9.22
CA GLY A 116 -13.24 0.20 10.28
C GLY A 116 -13.65 -0.95 11.19
N ALA A 117 -14.01 -2.09 10.62
CA ALA A 117 -14.35 -3.32 11.37
C ALA A 117 -13.16 -3.85 12.20
N ALA A 118 -11.93 -3.60 11.76
CA ALA A 118 -10.69 -3.95 12.46
C ALA A 118 -10.22 -2.83 13.44
N GLY A 119 -11.10 -1.94 13.88
CA GLY A 119 -10.77 -0.87 14.81
C GLY A 119 -9.76 0.16 14.26
N GLY A 120 -9.81 0.41 12.96
CA GLY A 120 -8.92 1.34 12.28
C GLY A 120 -7.51 0.77 12.03
N CYS A 121 -7.31 -0.54 12.19
CA CYS A 121 -6.01 -1.19 12.00
C CYS A 121 -5.71 -1.43 10.51
N GLY A 122 -5.39 -0.36 9.78
CA GLY A 122 -5.03 -0.42 8.37
C GLY A 122 -4.70 0.94 7.79
N VAL A 123 -4.10 0.93 6.61
CA VAL A 123 -3.70 2.12 5.85
C VAL A 123 -4.31 2.06 4.45
N PRO A 124 -5.38 2.81 4.19
CA PRO A 124 -5.90 2.93 2.83
C PRO A 124 -4.85 3.58 1.93
N THR A 125 -4.58 2.97 0.78
CA THR A 125 -3.67 3.52 -0.23
C THR A 125 -4.48 4.05 -1.39
N ILE A 126 -4.42 5.37 -1.63
CA ILE A 126 -5.19 6.08 -2.65
C ILE A 126 -4.31 6.29 -3.87
N LYS A 127 -4.83 6.05 -5.07
CA LYS A 127 -4.16 6.43 -6.32
C LYS A 127 -4.16 7.96 -6.51
N PRO A 128 -3.23 8.50 -7.30
CA PRO A 128 -3.12 9.94 -7.54
C PRO A 128 -4.21 10.45 -8.51
N TRP A 129 -5.49 10.24 -8.16
CA TRP A 129 -6.66 10.74 -8.89
C TRP A 129 -6.67 12.28 -8.98
N ASN A 130 -7.62 12.83 -9.75
CA ASN A 130 -7.93 14.25 -9.68
C ASN A 130 -8.33 14.64 -8.24
N ILE A 131 -8.20 15.92 -7.92
CA ILE A 131 -8.32 16.41 -6.53
C ILE A 131 -9.69 16.12 -5.90
N ASP A 132 -10.77 16.18 -6.67
CA ASP A 132 -12.11 15.93 -6.15
C ASP A 132 -12.31 14.47 -5.76
N THR A 133 -11.79 13.55 -6.57
CA THR A 133 -11.78 12.11 -6.25
C THR A 133 -10.89 11.82 -5.04
N VAL A 134 -9.72 12.47 -4.94
CA VAL A 134 -8.84 12.32 -3.77
C VAL A 134 -9.56 12.80 -2.52
N LYS A 135 -10.26 13.94 -2.55
CA LYS A 135 -11.06 14.44 -1.41
C LYS A 135 -12.12 13.43 -0.98
N ALA A 136 -12.91 12.90 -1.92
CA ALA A 136 -13.95 11.93 -1.60
C ALA A 136 -13.38 10.64 -0.98
N LYS A 137 -12.28 10.11 -1.53
CA LYS A 137 -11.60 8.94 -0.97
C LYS A 137 -10.94 9.22 0.38
N MET A 138 -10.45 10.43 0.59
CA MET A 138 -9.89 10.85 1.87
C MET A 138 -10.96 10.86 2.98
N GLU A 139 -12.17 11.32 2.67
CA GLU A 139 -13.30 11.25 3.61
C GLU A 139 -13.67 9.80 3.95
N GLN A 140 -13.68 8.89 2.98
CA GLN A 140 -13.87 7.47 3.24
C GLN A 140 -12.77 6.91 4.15
N ALA A 141 -11.51 7.27 3.88
CA ALA A 141 -10.38 6.85 4.70
C ALA A 141 -10.52 7.37 6.14
N LYS A 142 -10.85 8.66 6.32
CA LYS A 142 -11.07 9.25 7.65
C LYS A 142 -12.20 8.56 8.41
N ALA A 143 -13.32 8.29 7.73
CA ALA A 143 -14.48 7.62 8.33
C ALA A 143 -14.17 6.19 8.81
N SER A 144 -13.19 5.51 8.21
CA SER A 144 -12.76 4.18 8.65
C SER A 144 -12.00 4.17 9.98
N GLY A 145 -11.60 5.33 10.49
CA GLY A 145 -10.76 5.43 11.68
C GLY A 145 -9.31 4.96 11.47
N CYS A 146 -8.85 4.82 10.22
CA CYS A 146 -7.48 4.41 9.92
C CYS A 146 -6.44 5.31 10.60
N PHE A 147 -5.32 4.76 11.01
CA PHE A 147 -4.29 5.52 11.73
C PHE A 147 -3.36 6.34 10.81
N ALA A 148 -3.33 6.01 9.51
CA ALA A 148 -2.58 6.71 8.49
C ALA A 148 -3.25 6.51 7.12
N VAL A 149 -2.90 7.34 6.15
CA VAL A 149 -3.31 7.21 4.73
C VAL A 149 -2.08 7.20 3.86
N ALA A 150 -2.07 6.40 2.79
CA ALA A 150 -1.00 6.40 1.81
C ALA A 150 -1.48 6.87 0.43
N MET A 151 -0.57 7.42 -0.38
CA MET A 151 -0.81 7.67 -1.79
C MET A 151 0.23 6.95 -2.64
N ASP A 152 -0.25 6.18 -3.61
CA ASP A 152 0.54 5.44 -4.57
C ASP A 152 0.95 6.35 -5.74
N VAL A 153 1.92 7.25 -5.52
CA VAL A 153 2.29 8.28 -6.50
C VAL A 153 2.90 7.68 -7.77
N ASP A 154 3.50 6.51 -7.70
CA ASP A 154 4.08 5.84 -8.87
C ASP A 154 2.99 5.33 -9.82
N ALA A 155 1.77 5.15 -9.36
CA ALA A 155 0.63 4.81 -10.22
C ALA A 155 0.36 5.88 -11.30
N ALA A 156 0.83 7.11 -11.12
CA ALA A 156 0.81 8.15 -12.15
C ALA A 156 1.54 7.74 -13.44
N GLY A 157 2.48 6.80 -13.36
CA GLY A 157 3.19 6.24 -14.50
C GLY A 157 2.39 5.20 -15.30
N LEU A 158 1.19 4.82 -14.86
CA LEU A 158 0.35 3.85 -15.56
C LEU A 158 -0.44 4.53 -16.70
N PRO A 159 -0.16 4.21 -17.98
CA PRO A 159 -0.74 4.97 -19.11
C PRO A 159 -2.27 4.95 -19.15
N PHE A 160 -2.88 3.84 -18.76
CA PHE A 160 -4.33 3.69 -18.80
C PHE A 160 -5.05 4.58 -17.77
N LEU A 161 -4.43 4.89 -16.63
CA LEU A 161 -5.06 5.72 -15.60
C LEU A 161 -5.27 7.17 -16.03
N LYS A 162 -4.44 7.68 -16.94
CA LYS A 162 -4.57 9.05 -17.48
C LYS A 162 -5.84 9.22 -18.33
N ASN A 163 -6.29 8.13 -18.96
CA ASN A 163 -7.43 8.13 -19.87
C ASN A 163 -8.73 7.66 -19.18
N MET A 164 -8.69 7.42 -17.88
CA MET A 164 -9.88 7.05 -17.12
C MET A 164 -10.72 8.27 -16.74
N THR A 165 -11.94 7.99 -16.33
CA THR A 165 -12.83 8.98 -15.72
C THR A 165 -13.22 8.45 -14.33
N PRO A 166 -12.77 9.09 -13.24
CA PRO A 166 -11.87 10.24 -13.18
C PRO A 166 -10.43 9.90 -13.58
N PRO A 167 -9.64 10.87 -14.08
CA PRO A 167 -8.25 10.64 -14.44
C PRO A 167 -7.33 10.60 -13.22
N ALA A 168 -6.26 9.82 -13.31
CA ALA A 168 -5.14 9.86 -12.37
C ALA A 168 -3.86 10.31 -13.09
N GLY A 169 -2.98 11.01 -12.39
CA GLY A 169 -1.75 11.54 -12.96
C GLY A 169 -0.76 12.04 -11.92
N SER A 170 0.38 12.53 -12.40
CA SER A 170 1.43 13.07 -11.53
C SER A 170 0.91 14.19 -10.64
N LYS A 171 1.49 14.30 -9.46
CA LYS A 171 1.23 15.36 -8.50
C LYS A 171 2.47 16.22 -8.34
N SER A 172 2.28 17.53 -8.36
CA SER A 172 3.33 18.47 -7.96
C SER A 172 3.51 18.45 -6.44
N VAL A 173 4.63 18.99 -5.96
CA VAL A 173 4.89 19.15 -4.52
C VAL A 173 3.79 19.99 -3.85
N ALA A 174 3.30 21.04 -4.53
CA ALA A 174 2.22 21.88 -4.01
C ALA A 174 0.90 21.10 -3.87
N GLU A 175 0.51 20.32 -4.87
CA GLU A 175 -0.67 19.46 -4.81
C GLU A 175 -0.55 18.41 -3.69
N LEU A 176 0.63 17.78 -3.54
CA LEU A 176 0.86 16.84 -2.45
C LEU A 176 0.75 17.53 -1.09
N ALA A 177 1.26 18.74 -0.94
CA ALA A 177 1.13 19.50 0.30
C ALA A 177 -0.33 19.78 0.68
N GLU A 178 -1.19 20.07 -0.29
CA GLU A 178 -2.63 20.21 -0.06
C GLU A 178 -3.29 18.87 0.30
N ILE A 179 -2.92 17.79 -0.36
CA ILE A 179 -3.44 16.45 -0.07
C ILE A 179 -3.05 16.00 1.35
N VAL A 180 -1.81 16.29 1.78
CA VAL A 180 -1.35 16.01 3.15
C VAL A 180 -2.22 16.73 4.18
N LYS A 181 -2.57 17.99 3.94
CA LYS A 181 -3.47 18.74 4.84
C LYS A 181 -4.87 18.11 4.93
N LEU A 182 -5.40 17.62 3.79
CA LEU A 182 -6.70 16.96 3.74
C LEU A 182 -6.74 15.63 4.53
N ALA A 183 -5.60 14.98 4.70
CA ALA A 183 -5.52 13.69 5.40
C ALA A 183 -5.83 13.82 6.90
N GLU A 184 -5.49 14.96 7.55
CA GLU A 184 -5.67 15.21 8.99
C GLU A 184 -5.10 14.10 9.89
N ARG A 185 -4.15 13.35 9.37
CA ARG A 185 -3.45 12.22 10.02
C ARG A 185 -2.15 11.94 9.29
N PRO A 186 -1.29 11.06 9.81
CA PRO A 186 -0.06 10.66 9.11
C PRO A 186 -0.33 10.28 7.66
N PHE A 187 0.44 10.89 6.75
CA PHE A 187 0.32 10.65 5.32
C PHE A 187 1.62 10.06 4.78
N ILE A 188 1.50 8.97 4.04
CA ILE A 188 2.62 8.20 3.50
C ILE A 188 2.64 8.38 2.00
N VAL A 189 3.77 8.87 1.47
CA VAL A 189 4.02 8.90 0.03
C VAL A 189 4.67 7.57 -0.35
N LYS A 190 3.99 6.80 -1.17
CA LYS A 190 4.44 5.50 -1.63
C LYS A 190 4.78 5.55 -3.13
#